data_e0b9dfdc8960af5fbf4d0f00818c8595
#
_entry.id   e0b9dfdc8960af5fbf4d0f00818c8595
#
_cell.length_a   1.000
_cell.length_b   1.000
_cell.length_c   1.000
_cell.angle_alpha   90.00
_cell.angle_beta   90.00
_cell.angle_gamma   90.00
#
_symmetry.space_group_name_H-M   'P 1'
#
loop_
_entity.id
_entity.type
_entity.pdbx_description
1 polymer ?
#
loop_
_entity_poly.entity_id
_entity_poly.type
_entity_poly.pdbx_seq_one_letter_code
_entity_poly.pdbx_strand_id
1 'polypeptide(L)'
;MPDCCSVKVKSGNAPKVMTCPVNGARSKQVDMLTVKSLVRNLPLGMPNTQYYFCDSLNCEVVYFPLDAKAPQFRCEDLTVRVGAKEKTDPIPLCYCFGFARQDIWDEIRSTGKSTVVARISAEIEAGRCACELKNPSGKCCLGDVTRVVRERLSVVRGKNA
;
A
#
# COMPACT_ATOMS: atom_id res chain seq x y z
N MET A 1 -24.95 18.55 6.11
CA MET A 1 -25.18 17.31 5.36
C MET A 1 -24.87 16.15 6.28
N PRO A 2 -25.78 15.23 6.54
CA PRO A 2 -25.45 14.08 7.36
C PRO A 2 -24.51 13.18 6.59
N ASP A 3 -23.38 12.83 7.22
CA ASP A 3 -22.42 11.88 6.73
C ASP A 3 -23.04 10.50 6.56
N CYS A 4 -23.44 10.17 5.35
CA CYS A 4 -24.15 8.93 5.04
C CYS A 4 -23.25 7.69 4.96
N CYS A 5 -21.92 7.80 5.20
CA CYS A 5 -20.96 6.70 5.02
C CYS A 5 -19.96 6.48 6.17
N SER A 6 -20.17 7.12 7.31
CA SER A 6 -19.32 6.86 8.48
C SER A 6 -19.86 5.71 9.32
N VAL A 7 -19.87 4.50 8.79
CA VAL A 7 -19.93 3.32 9.66
C VAL A 7 -18.54 3.13 10.26
N LYS A 8 -18.29 3.82 11.36
CA LYS A 8 -17.16 3.50 12.23
C LYS A 8 -17.40 2.10 12.78
N VAL A 9 -16.76 1.13 12.16
CA VAL A 9 -16.64 -0.19 12.76
C VAL A 9 -15.97 0.02 14.09
N LYS A 10 -16.67 -0.26 15.18
CA LYS A 10 -16.06 -0.38 16.51
C LYS A 10 -15.13 -1.60 16.46
N SER A 11 -13.90 -1.41 16.02
CA SER A 11 -12.83 -2.40 16.06
C SER A 11 -12.30 -2.54 17.49
N GLY A 12 -13.21 -2.81 18.43
CA GLY A 12 -12.85 -2.81 19.86
C GLY A 12 -11.88 -3.91 20.29
N ASN A 13 -11.61 -4.96 19.46
CA ASN A 13 -10.80 -6.11 19.91
C ASN A 13 -10.03 -6.85 18.82
N ALA A 14 -9.98 -6.36 17.58
CA ALA A 14 -9.21 -7.02 16.53
C ALA A 14 -7.69 -6.79 16.75
N PRO A 15 -6.84 -7.83 16.64
CA PRO A 15 -5.40 -7.68 16.79
C PRO A 15 -4.84 -6.73 15.72
N LYS A 16 -3.85 -5.91 16.10
CA LYS A 16 -3.20 -4.96 15.16
C LYS A 16 -2.40 -5.65 14.06
N VAL A 17 -1.97 -6.88 14.33
CA VAL A 17 -1.19 -7.71 13.42
C VAL A 17 -1.75 -9.12 13.44
N MET A 18 -1.89 -9.72 12.26
CA MET A 18 -2.25 -11.12 12.08
C MET A 18 -1.29 -11.81 11.10
N THR A 19 -1.19 -13.12 11.20
CA THR A 19 -0.41 -13.93 10.24
C THR A 19 -1.24 -14.25 9.01
N CYS A 20 -0.65 -14.06 7.83
CA CYS A 20 -1.29 -14.45 6.59
C CYS A 20 -1.55 -15.96 6.57
N PRO A 21 -2.77 -16.40 6.30
CA PRO A 21 -3.13 -17.83 6.33
C PRO A 21 -2.45 -18.65 5.23
N VAL A 22 -1.89 -18.00 4.22
CA VAL A 22 -1.24 -18.67 3.09
C VAL A 22 0.25 -18.86 3.30
N ASN A 23 0.96 -17.84 3.81
CA ASN A 23 2.42 -17.89 3.93
C ASN A 23 2.96 -17.59 5.33
N GLY A 24 2.10 -17.30 6.31
CA GLY A 24 2.50 -17.01 7.68
C GLY A 24 3.15 -15.65 7.91
N ALA A 25 3.20 -14.78 6.91
CA ALA A 25 3.77 -13.44 7.04
C ALA A 25 2.96 -12.57 7.99
N ARG A 26 3.63 -11.79 8.83
CA ARG A 26 2.98 -10.82 9.73
C ARG A 26 2.39 -9.68 8.91
N SER A 27 1.10 -9.47 9.06
CA SER A 27 0.31 -8.54 8.26
C SER A 27 -0.41 -7.55 9.14
N LYS A 28 -0.35 -6.26 8.78
CA LYS A 28 -0.97 -5.18 9.55
C LYS A 28 -2.43 -4.98 9.13
N GLN A 29 -3.22 -4.42 10.03
CA GLN A 29 -4.59 -4.01 9.72
C GLN A 29 -4.64 -3.07 8.53
N VAL A 30 -5.67 -3.22 7.72
CA VAL A 30 -6.08 -2.28 6.68
C VAL A 30 -7.54 -1.93 6.87
N ASP A 31 -7.88 -0.66 6.64
CA ASP A 31 -9.26 -0.21 6.78
C ASP A 31 -10.18 -0.78 5.70
N MET A 32 -11.42 -1.06 6.07
CA MET A 32 -12.43 -1.51 5.12
C MET A 32 -12.66 -0.49 3.99
N LEU A 33 -12.46 0.79 4.26
CA LEU A 33 -12.53 1.84 3.24
C LEU A 33 -11.53 1.57 2.11
N THR A 34 -10.28 1.22 2.45
CA THR A 34 -9.24 0.87 1.47
C THR A 34 -9.61 -0.38 0.67
N VAL A 35 -10.06 -1.43 1.36
CA VAL A 35 -10.50 -2.67 0.71
C VAL A 35 -11.63 -2.40 -0.29
N LYS A 36 -12.65 -1.67 0.14
CA LYS A 36 -13.81 -1.31 -0.71
C LYS A 36 -13.43 -0.42 -1.89
N SER A 37 -12.43 0.43 -1.72
CA SER A 37 -11.98 1.34 -2.78
C SER A 37 -11.19 0.64 -3.88
N LEU A 38 -10.47 -0.42 -3.55
CA LEU A 38 -9.52 -1.05 -4.47
C LEU A 38 -9.94 -2.41 -5.01
N VAL A 39 -10.82 -3.14 -4.32
CA VAL A 39 -11.33 -4.42 -4.80
C VAL A 39 -12.40 -4.18 -5.87
N ARG A 40 -12.25 -4.84 -7.03
CA ARG A 40 -13.14 -4.66 -8.21
C ARG A 40 -14.57 -5.07 -7.95
N ASN A 41 -14.74 -6.27 -7.38
CA ASN A 41 -16.04 -6.89 -7.17
C ASN A 41 -16.17 -7.38 -5.73
N LEU A 42 -16.87 -6.60 -4.92
CA LEU A 42 -17.16 -7.00 -3.55
C LEU A 42 -18.42 -7.88 -3.52
N PRO A 43 -18.37 -9.05 -2.87
CA PRO A 43 -19.56 -9.88 -2.72
C PRO A 43 -20.67 -9.17 -1.94
N LEU A 44 -21.89 -9.31 -2.39
CA LEU A 44 -23.06 -8.85 -1.66
C LEU A 44 -23.18 -9.61 -0.34
N GLY A 45 -23.52 -8.90 0.74
CA GLY A 45 -23.70 -9.52 2.06
C GLY A 45 -22.39 -9.96 2.72
N MET A 46 -21.26 -9.46 2.27
CA MET A 46 -19.96 -9.74 2.87
C MET A 46 -19.97 -9.38 4.37
N PRO A 47 -19.50 -10.29 5.25
CA PRO A 47 -19.42 -10.00 6.68
C PRO A 47 -18.60 -8.75 6.97
N ASN A 48 -19.06 -7.95 7.93
CA ASN A 48 -18.30 -6.80 8.41
C ASN A 48 -17.22 -7.30 9.38
N THR A 49 -15.98 -7.35 8.92
CA THR A 49 -14.83 -7.86 9.67
C THR A 49 -13.59 -7.01 9.44
N GLN A 50 -12.61 -7.12 10.33
CA GLN A 50 -11.32 -6.52 10.14
C GLN A 50 -10.54 -7.24 9.03
N TYR A 51 -9.93 -6.49 8.13
CA TYR A 51 -9.00 -7.00 7.11
C TYR A 51 -7.55 -6.67 7.43
N TYR A 52 -6.66 -7.47 6.88
CA TYR A 52 -5.20 -7.35 7.00
C TYR A 52 -4.57 -7.34 5.62
N PHE A 53 -3.51 -6.56 5.48
CA PHE A 53 -2.74 -6.43 4.24
C PHE A 53 -1.48 -7.29 4.32
N CYS A 54 -1.39 -8.31 3.46
CA CYS A 54 -0.17 -9.11 3.28
C CYS A 54 0.74 -8.44 2.26
N ASP A 55 1.90 -7.96 2.67
CA ASP A 55 2.89 -7.31 1.83
C ASP A 55 3.98 -8.25 1.29
N SER A 56 3.84 -9.54 1.52
CA SER A 56 4.84 -10.54 1.11
C SER A 56 4.90 -10.70 -0.42
N LEU A 57 6.10 -10.56 -0.97
CA LEU A 57 6.37 -10.61 -2.41
C LEU A 57 5.94 -11.94 -3.06
N ASN A 58 6.06 -13.05 -2.35
CA ASN A 58 5.79 -14.39 -2.88
C ASN A 58 4.40 -14.93 -2.53
N CYS A 59 3.49 -14.06 -2.13
CA CYS A 59 2.13 -14.42 -1.78
C CYS A 59 1.14 -13.68 -2.68
N GLU A 60 0.19 -14.40 -3.26
CA GLU A 60 -0.86 -13.81 -4.11
C GLU A 60 -1.94 -13.08 -3.31
N VAL A 61 -2.12 -13.43 -2.02
CA VAL A 61 -3.12 -12.79 -1.15
C VAL A 61 -2.69 -11.38 -0.81
N VAL A 62 -3.58 -10.43 -1.06
CA VAL A 62 -3.40 -9.01 -0.71
C VAL A 62 -4.15 -8.70 0.58
N TYR A 63 -5.44 -9.03 0.64
CA TYR A 63 -6.28 -8.81 1.80
C TYR A 63 -6.86 -10.12 2.31
N PHE A 64 -6.78 -10.33 3.62
CA PHE A 64 -7.44 -11.46 4.27
C PHE A 64 -8.20 -11.00 5.53
N PRO A 65 -9.35 -11.61 5.82
CA PRO A 65 -10.21 -11.20 6.92
C PRO A 65 -9.83 -11.85 8.24
N LEU A 66 -10.23 -11.22 9.34
CA LEU A 66 -10.22 -11.84 10.67
C LEU A 66 -11.26 -12.98 10.74
N ASP A 67 -12.47 -12.74 10.22
CA ASP A 67 -13.51 -13.75 10.13
C ASP A 67 -13.32 -14.60 8.87
N ALA A 68 -13.00 -15.88 9.05
CA ALA A 68 -12.78 -16.83 7.96
C ALA A 68 -13.99 -17.02 7.02
N LYS A 69 -15.18 -16.57 7.40
CA LYS A 69 -16.38 -16.58 6.55
C LYS A 69 -16.37 -15.49 5.48
N ALA A 70 -15.57 -14.44 5.69
CA ALA A 70 -15.40 -13.38 4.71
C ALA A 70 -14.36 -13.80 3.64
N PRO A 71 -14.46 -13.26 2.42
CA PRO A 71 -13.53 -13.63 1.34
C PRO A 71 -12.13 -13.05 1.52
N GLN A 72 -11.14 -13.75 0.99
CA GLN A 72 -9.80 -13.22 0.74
C GLN A 72 -9.76 -12.55 -0.64
N PHE A 73 -8.90 -11.56 -0.81
CA PHE A 73 -8.69 -10.90 -2.09
C PHE A 73 -7.23 -11.01 -2.52
N ARG A 74 -7.04 -11.37 -3.79
CA ARG A 74 -5.73 -11.56 -4.43
C ARG A 74 -5.37 -10.36 -5.30
N CYS A 75 -4.16 -10.35 -5.85
CA CYS A 75 -3.70 -9.30 -6.75
C CYS A 75 -4.65 -9.05 -7.93
N GLU A 76 -5.21 -10.11 -8.50
CA GLU A 76 -6.14 -10.04 -9.63
C GLU A 76 -7.50 -9.40 -9.28
N ASP A 77 -7.86 -9.40 -8.01
CA ASP A 77 -9.12 -8.82 -7.52
C ASP A 77 -9.05 -7.29 -7.35
N LEU A 78 -7.86 -6.70 -7.40
CA LEU A 78 -7.66 -5.27 -7.22
C LEU A 78 -7.68 -4.49 -8.54
N THR A 79 -8.09 -3.22 -8.45
CA THR A 79 -8.08 -2.28 -9.58
C THR A 79 -6.71 -1.70 -9.87
N VAL A 80 -5.76 -1.87 -8.97
CA VAL A 80 -4.38 -1.35 -9.06
C VAL A 80 -3.36 -2.46 -8.91
N ARG A 81 -2.17 -2.25 -9.44
CA ARG A 81 -1.02 -3.12 -9.17
C ARG A 81 -0.56 -2.93 -7.73
N VAL A 82 -0.22 -4.02 -7.06
CA VAL A 82 0.26 -4.00 -5.67
C VAL A 82 1.79 -4.00 -5.68
N GLY A 83 2.41 -2.85 -5.45
CA GLY A 83 3.88 -2.69 -5.56
C GLY A 83 4.66 -3.67 -4.68
N ALA A 84 4.18 -3.99 -3.48
CA ALA A 84 4.80 -5.00 -2.60
C ALA A 84 4.86 -6.41 -3.21
N LYS A 85 4.02 -6.70 -4.21
CA LYS A 85 3.92 -8.00 -4.91
C LYS A 85 4.65 -8.00 -6.26
N GLU A 86 5.14 -6.85 -6.72
CA GLU A 86 5.76 -6.70 -8.03
C GLU A 86 7.25 -6.98 -7.99
N LYS A 87 7.73 -7.67 -9.02
CA LYS A 87 9.15 -8.03 -9.19
C LYS A 87 9.84 -7.24 -10.29
N THR A 88 9.05 -6.65 -11.19
CA THR A 88 9.53 -5.99 -12.41
C THR A 88 9.13 -4.52 -12.42
N ASP A 89 10.09 -3.64 -12.69
CA ASP A 89 9.83 -2.22 -12.84
C ASP A 89 8.97 -1.92 -14.10
N PRO A 90 8.17 -0.85 -14.07
CA PRO A 90 8.04 0.12 -12.98
C PRO A 90 7.20 -0.41 -11.82
N ILE A 91 7.76 -0.42 -10.61
CA ILE A 91 7.05 -0.85 -9.39
C ILE A 91 6.36 0.36 -8.76
N PRO A 92 5.03 0.35 -8.61
CA PRO A 92 4.31 1.46 -7.98
C PRO A 92 4.74 1.65 -6.52
N LEU A 93 5.00 2.90 -6.14
CA LEU A 93 5.31 3.30 -4.76
C LEU A 93 4.31 4.32 -4.23
N CYS A 94 4.12 5.41 -4.95
CA CYS A 94 3.18 6.47 -4.59
C CYS A 94 1.96 6.43 -5.51
N TYR A 95 0.84 5.98 -5.00
CA TYR A 95 -0.41 5.82 -5.76
C TYR A 95 -1.18 7.12 -5.93
N CYS A 96 -0.99 8.08 -5.01
CA CYS A 96 -1.65 9.38 -5.09
C CYS A 96 -1.11 10.26 -6.22
N PHE A 97 0.21 10.19 -6.46
CA PHE A 97 0.91 11.09 -7.39
C PHE A 97 1.65 10.32 -8.50
N GLY A 98 1.50 9.02 -8.56
CA GLY A 98 1.96 8.21 -9.67
C GLY A 98 3.48 7.98 -9.75
N PHE A 99 4.20 8.02 -8.63
CA PHE A 99 5.63 7.71 -8.62
C PHE A 99 5.90 6.21 -8.48
N ALA A 100 6.74 5.70 -9.37
CA ALA A 100 7.25 4.34 -9.32
C ALA A 100 8.73 4.33 -8.87
N ARG A 101 9.22 3.17 -8.49
CA ARG A 101 10.63 2.94 -8.14
C ARG A 101 11.56 3.37 -9.28
N GLN A 102 11.19 3.10 -10.52
CA GLN A 102 11.97 3.46 -11.70
C GLN A 102 12.18 4.97 -11.81
N ASP A 103 11.16 5.79 -11.52
CA ASP A 103 11.25 7.25 -11.57
C ASP A 103 12.35 7.78 -10.62
N ILE A 104 12.42 7.22 -9.41
CA ILE A 104 13.44 7.56 -8.42
C ILE A 104 14.83 7.17 -8.93
N TRP A 105 14.96 5.97 -9.47
CA TRP A 105 16.24 5.46 -9.95
C TRP A 105 16.76 6.24 -11.15
N ASP A 106 15.90 6.62 -12.07
CA ASP A 106 16.25 7.41 -13.24
C ASP A 106 16.68 8.83 -12.86
N GLU A 107 15.96 9.45 -11.91
CA GLU A 107 16.34 10.76 -11.40
C GLU A 107 17.71 10.74 -10.70
N ILE A 108 17.94 9.77 -9.82
CA ILE A 108 19.24 9.62 -9.13
C ILE A 108 20.37 9.31 -10.12
N ARG A 109 20.11 8.47 -11.13
CA ARG A 109 21.10 8.15 -12.16
C ARG A 109 21.51 9.38 -12.96
N SER A 110 20.56 10.27 -13.27
CA SER A 110 20.82 11.44 -14.11
C SER A 110 21.34 12.66 -13.32
N THR A 111 20.93 12.80 -12.06
CA THR A 111 21.20 14.02 -11.25
C THR A 111 22.02 13.77 -9.98
N GLY A 112 22.19 12.52 -9.57
CA GLY A 112 22.84 12.13 -8.31
C GLY A 112 21.99 12.32 -7.06
N LYS A 113 20.73 12.76 -7.19
CA LYS A 113 19.80 13.00 -6.08
C LYS A 113 18.37 12.71 -6.49
N SER A 114 17.43 12.66 -5.52
CA SER A 114 16.01 12.58 -5.79
C SER A 114 15.24 13.72 -5.16
N THR A 115 14.29 14.29 -5.89
CA THR A 115 13.35 15.31 -5.43
C THR A 115 11.99 14.73 -5.07
N VAL A 116 11.78 13.44 -5.28
CA VAL A 116 10.46 12.78 -5.15
C VAL A 116 9.91 12.90 -3.73
N VAL A 117 10.73 12.69 -2.69
CA VAL A 117 10.30 12.83 -1.29
C VAL A 117 9.79 14.25 -1.00
N ALA A 118 10.53 15.28 -1.44
CA ALA A 118 10.12 16.66 -1.24
C ALA A 118 8.84 17.01 -2.00
N ARG A 119 8.69 16.51 -3.23
CA ARG A 119 7.48 16.70 -4.04
C ARG A 119 6.25 16.06 -3.40
N ILE A 120 6.37 14.82 -2.93
CA ILE A 120 5.29 14.14 -2.22
C ILE A 120 4.94 14.87 -0.92
N SER A 121 5.94 15.29 -0.14
CA SER A 121 5.72 16.02 1.11
C SER A 121 4.94 17.30 0.88
N ALA A 122 5.27 18.07 -0.16
CA ALA A 122 4.55 19.28 -0.53
C ALA A 122 3.09 19.00 -0.89
N GLU A 123 2.81 17.91 -1.60
CA GLU A 123 1.45 17.47 -1.94
C GLU A 123 0.64 17.04 -0.70
N ILE A 124 1.28 16.37 0.25
CA ILE A 124 0.69 16.00 1.54
C ILE A 124 0.32 17.24 2.34
N GLU A 125 1.24 18.20 2.46
CA GLU A 125 1.00 19.47 3.16
C GLU A 125 -0.14 20.28 2.53
N ALA A 126 -0.29 20.18 1.22
CA ALA A 126 -1.40 20.81 0.48
C ALA A 126 -2.73 20.03 0.58
N GLY A 127 -2.78 18.92 1.33
CA GLY A 127 -3.99 18.12 1.54
C GLY A 127 -4.45 17.32 0.33
N ARG A 128 -3.57 17.05 -0.63
CA ARG A 128 -3.94 16.34 -1.88
C ARG A 128 -3.68 14.85 -1.85
N CYS A 129 -3.16 14.28 -0.76
CA CYS A 129 -2.99 12.84 -0.65
C CYS A 129 -4.31 12.14 -0.27
N ALA A 130 -4.50 10.92 -0.77
CA ALA A 130 -5.65 10.05 -0.47
C ALA A 130 -5.19 8.58 -0.39
N CYS A 131 -4.17 8.31 0.41
CA CYS A 131 -3.55 6.99 0.51
C CYS A 131 -4.52 5.91 1.00
N GLU A 132 -5.47 6.27 1.86
CA GLU A 132 -6.52 5.36 2.32
C GLU A 132 -7.46 4.87 1.21
N LEU A 133 -7.55 5.61 0.11
CA LEU A 133 -8.37 5.26 -1.07
C LEU A 133 -7.55 4.66 -2.22
N LYS A 134 -6.27 4.94 -2.29
CA LYS A 134 -5.43 4.66 -3.47
C LYS A 134 -4.29 3.68 -3.21
N ASN A 135 -3.72 3.68 -2.01
CA ASN A 135 -2.62 2.79 -1.67
C ASN A 135 -3.15 1.47 -1.12
N PRO A 136 -2.76 0.31 -1.68
CA PRO A 136 -3.20 -0.99 -1.18
C PRO A 136 -2.97 -1.23 0.31
N SER A 137 -1.91 -0.68 0.89
CA SER A 137 -1.67 -0.75 2.35
C SER A 137 -2.60 0.15 3.17
N GLY A 138 -3.29 1.09 2.53
CA GLY A 138 -4.12 2.12 3.17
C GLY A 138 -3.33 3.17 3.94
N LYS A 139 -2.00 3.17 3.83
CA LYS A 139 -1.09 4.05 4.58
C LYS A 139 -0.29 4.95 3.67
N CYS A 140 0.25 6.02 4.25
CA CYS A 140 1.11 6.96 3.53
C CYS A 140 2.33 6.25 2.93
N CYS A 141 2.60 6.50 1.65
CA CYS A 141 3.72 5.92 0.92
C CYS A 141 5.08 6.57 1.22
N LEU A 142 5.11 7.69 1.96
CA LEU A 142 6.33 8.49 2.14
C LEU A 142 7.48 7.70 2.77
N GLY A 143 7.17 6.82 3.71
CA GLY A 143 8.17 5.93 4.33
C GLY A 143 8.82 4.97 3.33
N ASP A 144 8.01 4.35 2.47
CA ASP A 144 8.50 3.43 1.44
C ASP A 144 9.32 4.15 0.37
N VAL A 145 8.86 5.31 -0.07
CA VAL A 145 9.59 6.16 -1.03
C VAL A 145 10.94 6.59 -0.45
N THR A 146 10.95 7.05 0.80
CA THR A 146 12.18 7.46 1.49
C THR A 146 13.18 6.31 1.60
N ARG A 147 12.71 5.11 1.92
CA ARG A 147 13.54 3.90 1.98
C ARG A 147 14.17 3.59 0.61
N VAL A 148 13.39 3.59 -0.45
CA VAL A 148 13.88 3.34 -1.82
C VAL A 148 14.93 4.36 -2.25
N VAL A 149 14.73 5.65 -1.93
CA VAL A 149 15.72 6.71 -2.21
C VAL A 149 17.02 6.44 -1.48
N ARG A 150 16.97 6.13 -0.19
CA ARG A 150 18.15 5.83 0.64
C ARG A 150 18.92 4.62 0.12
N GLU A 151 18.23 3.53 -0.19
CA GLU A 151 18.83 2.31 -0.72
C GLU A 151 19.56 2.59 -2.05
N ARG A 152 18.93 3.35 -2.95
CA ARG A 152 19.52 3.67 -4.24
C ARG A 152 20.73 4.58 -4.12
N LEU A 153 20.67 5.61 -3.29
CA LEU A 153 21.80 6.51 -3.02
C LEU A 153 22.99 5.76 -2.40
N SER A 154 22.73 4.82 -1.51
CA SER A 154 23.75 3.96 -0.92
C SER A 154 24.47 3.13 -1.97
N VAL A 155 23.76 2.54 -2.93
CA VAL A 155 24.34 1.76 -4.03
C VAL A 155 25.20 2.64 -4.94
N VAL A 156 24.74 3.83 -5.29
CA VAL A 156 25.48 4.77 -6.15
C VAL A 156 26.77 5.27 -5.47
N ARG A 157 26.69 5.61 -4.17
CA ARG A 157 27.86 6.02 -3.39
C ARG A 157 28.89 4.90 -3.22
N GLY A 158 28.44 3.67 -3.02
CA GLY A 158 29.32 2.50 -2.90
C GLY A 158 30.10 2.16 -4.20
N LYS A 159 29.59 2.56 -5.37
CA LYS A 159 30.26 2.39 -6.65
C LYS A 159 31.33 3.46 -6.94
N ASN A 160 31.27 4.60 -6.25
CA ASN A 160 32.19 5.72 -6.41
C ASN A 160 33.29 5.74 -5.33
N ALA A 161 33.35 4.71 -4.52
CA ALA A 161 34.40 4.55 -3.50
C ALA A 161 35.57 3.71 -4.02
#